data_ab3a27e9f7f8a3652862c1703f2bb957
#
_entry.id   ab3a27e9f7f8a3652862c1703f2bb957
#
_cell.length_a   1.000
_cell.length_b   1.000
_cell.length_c   1.000
_cell.angle_alpha   90.00
_cell.angle_beta   90.00
_cell.angle_gamma   90.00
#
_symmetry.space_group_name_H-M   'P 1'
#
loop_
_entity.id
_entity.type
_entity.pdbx_description
1 polymer ?
#
loop_
_entity_poly.entity_id
_entity_poly.type
_entity_poly.pdbx_seq_one_letter_code
_entity_poly.pdbx_strand_id
1 'polypeptide(L)'
;IQPGQRYGYRVYGPYDPAKGMRCNPNKLLLDPYAKAIEGNIDGDESLFSYRFADPDGPMNDLDSADHTMKSAVVNPYFDWGNDQHPNTPYHDSVIYEAHVRGMTNLNKDVPPQIRGTYAGLAHPSVIEYLKKLGITALELMPIHQFVNDSFLQEKGLSNYWGYNTIGFF
;
A
#
# COMPACT_ATOMS: atom_id res chain seq x y z
N ILE A 1 -15.30 13.06 -12.82
CA ILE A 1 -14.45 12.17 -12.05
C ILE A 1 -14.87 10.76 -12.38
N GLN A 2 -13.91 9.92 -12.78
CA GLN A 2 -14.16 8.53 -13.15
C GLN A 2 -13.01 7.62 -12.68
N PRO A 3 -13.24 6.30 -12.53
CA PRO A 3 -12.19 5.35 -12.15
C PRO A 3 -10.97 5.44 -13.06
N GLY A 4 -9.76 5.34 -12.45
CA GLY A 4 -8.48 5.51 -13.11
C GLY A 4 -7.95 6.95 -13.14
N GLN A 5 -8.76 7.94 -12.77
CA GLN A 5 -8.28 9.32 -12.67
C GLN A 5 -7.35 9.46 -11.48
N ARG A 6 -6.16 10.00 -11.72
CA ARG A 6 -5.18 10.32 -10.68
C ARG A 6 -5.43 11.72 -10.13
N TYR A 7 -5.18 11.89 -8.83
CA TYR A 7 -5.32 13.18 -8.15
C TYR A 7 -4.40 13.27 -6.93
N GLY A 8 -4.26 14.47 -6.40
CA GLY A 8 -3.61 14.79 -5.14
C GLY A 8 -4.02 16.18 -4.69
N TYR A 9 -3.60 16.57 -3.51
CA TYR A 9 -3.92 17.85 -2.92
C TYR A 9 -2.70 18.75 -2.81
N ARG A 10 -2.93 20.06 -2.92
CA ARG A 10 -1.95 21.09 -2.58
C ARG A 10 -2.54 21.98 -1.50
N VAL A 11 -1.79 22.21 -0.44
CA VAL A 11 -2.24 22.95 0.73
C VAL A 11 -1.60 24.32 0.76
N TYR A 12 -2.43 25.35 0.79
CA TYR A 12 -2.06 26.74 0.93
C TYR A 12 -2.29 27.17 2.36
N GLY A 13 -1.33 27.84 2.98
CA GLY A 13 -1.43 28.30 4.37
C GLY A 13 -0.08 28.77 4.89
N PRO A 14 0.00 29.05 6.21
CA PRO A 14 1.22 29.55 6.81
C PRO A 14 2.33 28.50 6.79
N TYR A 15 3.55 28.99 6.56
CA TYR A 15 4.79 28.24 6.74
C TYR A 15 5.60 28.90 7.86
N ASP A 16 5.53 28.34 9.06
CA ASP A 16 6.24 28.77 10.26
C ASP A 16 6.66 27.54 11.05
N PRO A 17 7.80 26.92 10.70
CA PRO A 17 8.25 25.66 11.32
C PRO A 17 8.35 25.74 12.83
N ALA A 18 8.75 26.90 13.38
CA ALA A 18 8.85 27.09 14.83
C ALA A 18 7.51 26.95 15.57
N LYS A 19 6.39 27.14 14.85
CA LYS A 19 5.03 26.91 15.36
C LYS A 19 4.40 25.63 14.85
N GLY A 20 5.16 24.76 14.18
CA GLY A 20 4.68 23.51 13.60
C GLY A 20 3.88 23.65 12.31
N MET A 21 3.78 24.85 11.73
CA MET A 21 3.06 25.11 10.49
C MET A 21 3.96 24.93 9.29
N ARG A 22 3.62 24.00 8.39
CA ARG A 22 4.47 23.64 7.23
C ARG A 22 3.66 23.51 5.93
N CYS A 23 2.67 24.38 5.72
CA CYS A 23 1.92 24.37 4.47
C CYS A 23 2.84 24.78 3.32
N ASN A 24 2.91 23.93 2.31
CA ASN A 24 3.75 24.17 1.13
C ASN A 24 2.98 23.74 -0.14
N PRO A 25 2.52 24.71 -0.97
CA PRO A 25 1.76 24.38 -2.18
C PRO A 25 2.56 23.66 -3.27
N ASN A 26 3.90 23.65 -3.16
CA ASN A 26 4.75 22.91 -4.09
C ASN A 26 4.80 21.40 -3.77
N LYS A 27 4.17 20.95 -2.68
CA LYS A 27 4.09 19.55 -2.32
C LYS A 27 2.76 18.97 -2.74
N LEU A 28 2.79 17.97 -3.63
CA LEU A 28 1.61 17.17 -3.95
C LEU A 28 1.40 16.15 -2.84
N LEU A 29 0.26 16.23 -2.16
CA LEU A 29 -0.08 15.37 -1.03
C LEU A 29 -1.06 14.29 -1.47
N LEU A 30 -0.90 13.10 -0.92
CA LEU A 30 -1.86 12.02 -1.05
C LEU A 30 -3.14 12.35 -0.27
N ASP A 31 -4.25 11.87 -0.78
CA ASP A 31 -5.50 11.86 -0.03
C ASP A 31 -5.40 10.79 1.08
N PRO A 32 -5.54 11.13 2.36
CA PRO A 32 -5.50 10.16 3.45
C PRO A 32 -6.68 9.16 3.40
N TYR A 33 -7.70 9.44 2.62
CA TYR A 33 -8.85 8.55 2.39
C TYR A 33 -8.81 7.86 1.01
N ALA A 34 -7.70 7.93 0.29
CA ALA A 34 -7.56 7.26 -0.99
C ALA A 34 -7.69 5.75 -0.83
N LYS A 35 -8.46 5.13 -1.72
CA LYS A 35 -8.63 3.66 -1.78
C LYS A 35 -7.65 2.98 -2.74
N ALA A 36 -6.91 3.75 -3.51
CA ALA A 36 -5.83 3.29 -4.35
C ALA A 36 -4.79 4.40 -4.55
N ILE A 37 -3.55 3.98 -4.67
CA ILE A 37 -2.39 4.86 -4.88
C ILE A 37 -1.57 4.28 -6.02
N GLU A 38 -1.12 5.13 -6.94
CA GLU A 38 -0.29 4.75 -8.09
C GLU A 38 1.01 5.55 -8.13
N GLY A 39 2.05 4.93 -8.65
CA GLY A 39 3.39 5.51 -8.79
C GLY A 39 4.35 5.03 -7.71
N ASN A 40 5.50 5.66 -7.66
CA ASN A 40 6.56 5.36 -6.71
C ASN A 40 7.07 6.65 -6.08
N ILE A 41 7.72 6.51 -4.94
CA ILE A 41 8.53 7.54 -4.30
C ILE A 41 9.99 7.24 -4.63
N ASP A 42 10.72 8.21 -5.15
CA ASP A 42 12.13 8.05 -5.59
C ASP A 42 13.15 8.64 -4.63
N GLY A 43 12.69 9.26 -3.53
CA GLY A 43 13.57 9.85 -2.52
C GLY A 43 14.15 11.24 -2.88
N ASP A 44 13.62 11.89 -3.91
CA ASP A 44 14.05 13.22 -4.34
C ASP A 44 13.84 14.28 -3.24
N GLU A 45 14.72 15.30 -3.21
CA GLU A 45 14.64 16.40 -2.24
C GLU A 45 13.31 17.18 -2.33
N SER A 46 12.70 17.22 -3.49
CA SER A 46 11.41 17.89 -3.69
C SER A 46 10.27 17.32 -2.85
N LEU A 47 10.38 16.09 -2.33
CA LEU A 47 9.38 15.45 -1.47
C LEU A 47 9.26 16.15 -0.10
N PHE A 48 10.29 16.84 0.34
CA PHE A 48 10.31 17.49 1.65
C PHE A 48 9.87 18.94 1.57
N SER A 49 9.08 19.40 2.54
CA SER A 49 8.63 20.78 2.61
C SER A 49 9.75 21.77 2.98
N TYR A 50 10.89 21.27 3.43
CA TYR A 50 12.08 22.00 3.84
C TYR A 50 13.31 21.55 3.02
N ARG A 51 14.40 22.30 3.04
CA ARG A 51 15.66 21.88 2.46
C ARG A 51 16.32 20.80 3.30
N PHE A 52 16.92 19.80 2.67
CA PHE A 52 17.35 18.54 3.29
C PHE A 52 18.22 18.69 4.55
N ALA A 53 19.04 19.74 4.62
CA ALA A 53 19.94 19.98 5.75
C ALA A 53 19.34 20.81 6.88
N ASP A 54 18.13 21.36 6.71
CA ASP A 54 17.54 22.29 7.67
C ASP A 54 16.00 22.12 7.78
N PRO A 55 15.53 21.20 8.63
CA PRO A 55 14.11 20.95 8.82
C PRO A 55 13.30 22.15 9.32
N ASP A 56 13.95 23.11 9.99
CA ASP A 56 13.31 24.31 10.54
C ASP A 56 13.60 25.56 9.70
N GLY A 57 14.29 25.38 8.58
CA GLY A 57 14.68 26.44 7.66
C GLY A 57 13.59 26.85 6.67
N PRO A 58 13.99 27.55 5.62
CA PRO A 58 13.05 28.09 4.63
C PRO A 58 12.33 26.97 3.86
N MET A 59 11.14 27.33 3.35
CA MET A 59 10.34 26.46 2.53
C MET A 59 11.09 25.99 1.28
N ASN A 60 11.00 24.69 0.98
CA ASN A 60 11.50 24.11 -0.26
C ASN A 60 10.49 24.36 -1.39
N ASP A 61 10.90 25.11 -2.41
CA ASP A 61 10.11 25.55 -3.54
C ASP A 61 10.07 24.56 -4.74
N LEU A 62 10.79 23.45 -4.66
CA LEU A 62 10.75 22.41 -5.69
C LEU A 62 9.38 21.72 -5.71
N ASP A 63 8.86 21.44 -6.90
CA ASP A 63 7.59 20.70 -7.06
C ASP A 63 7.80 19.20 -6.89
N SER A 64 7.04 18.58 -5.99
CA SER A 64 7.14 17.14 -5.74
C SER A 64 6.27 16.27 -6.66
N ALA A 65 5.50 16.85 -7.57
CA ALA A 65 4.47 16.11 -8.32
C ALA A 65 5.03 14.95 -9.16
N ASP A 66 6.25 15.06 -9.67
CA ASP A 66 6.87 14.02 -10.50
C ASP A 66 7.62 12.95 -9.70
N HIS A 67 7.84 13.20 -8.40
CA HIS A 67 8.63 12.36 -7.49
C HIS A 67 7.81 11.61 -6.45
N THR A 68 6.48 11.81 -6.45
CA THR A 68 5.57 11.21 -5.47
C THR A 68 4.49 10.36 -6.11
N MET A 69 3.94 9.45 -5.34
CA MET A 69 2.73 8.72 -5.68
C MET A 69 1.53 9.65 -5.82
N LYS A 70 0.49 9.18 -6.50
CA LYS A 70 -0.78 9.89 -6.68
C LYS A 70 -1.92 9.02 -6.23
N SER A 71 -2.91 9.63 -5.59
CA SER A 71 -4.18 8.95 -5.30
C SER A 71 -4.92 8.64 -6.58
N ALA A 72 -5.61 7.50 -6.63
CA ALA A 72 -6.39 7.09 -7.80
C ALA A 72 -7.86 6.88 -7.43
N VAL A 73 -8.73 7.36 -8.31
CA VAL A 73 -10.17 7.11 -8.19
C VAL A 73 -10.45 5.66 -8.56
N VAL A 74 -11.14 4.93 -7.70
CA VAL A 74 -11.55 3.55 -7.95
C VAL A 74 -13.06 3.40 -7.93
N ASN A 75 -13.57 2.41 -8.66
CA ASN A 75 -14.94 1.96 -8.48
C ASN A 75 -14.98 1.04 -7.24
N PRO A 76 -15.65 1.41 -6.15
CA PRO A 76 -15.70 0.59 -4.94
C PRO A 76 -16.68 -0.59 -5.04
N TYR A 77 -17.42 -0.68 -6.14
CA TYR A 77 -18.39 -1.76 -6.33
C TYR A 77 -17.68 -3.08 -6.61
N PHE A 78 -18.04 -4.08 -5.86
CA PHE A 78 -17.69 -5.47 -6.08
C PHE A 78 -18.95 -6.35 -5.92
N ASP A 79 -19.21 -7.21 -6.88
CA ASP A 79 -20.33 -8.15 -6.81
C ASP A 79 -19.94 -9.35 -5.93
N TRP A 80 -20.43 -9.36 -4.71
CA TRP A 80 -20.23 -10.45 -3.76
C TRP A 80 -21.14 -11.66 -4.05
N GLY A 81 -22.10 -11.54 -4.98
CA GLY A 81 -23.04 -12.60 -5.29
C GLY A 81 -23.80 -13.07 -4.05
N ASN A 82 -23.71 -14.38 -3.76
CA ASN A 82 -24.33 -15.01 -2.59
C ASN A 82 -23.33 -15.23 -1.43
N ASP A 83 -22.20 -14.53 -1.42
CA ASP A 83 -21.19 -14.69 -0.36
C ASP A 83 -21.75 -14.28 1.01
N GLN A 84 -21.44 -15.07 2.02
CA GLN A 84 -21.85 -14.84 3.40
C GLN A 84 -20.70 -15.13 4.36
N HIS A 85 -20.66 -14.37 5.46
CA HIS A 85 -19.69 -14.62 6.51
C HIS A 85 -19.91 -16.02 7.11
N PRO A 86 -18.86 -16.85 7.22
CA PRO A 86 -18.97 -18.20 7.79
C PRO A 86 -19.35 -18.21 9.26
N ASN A 87 -19.15 -17.09 9.98
CA ASN A 87 -19.47 -16.93 11.41
C ASN A 87 -18.91 -18.06 12.30
N THR A 88 -17.71 -18.52 12.01
CA THR A 88 -17.05 -19.56 12.80
C THR A 88 -16.90 -19.11 14.25
N PRO A 89 -17.33 -19.90 15.24
CA PRO A 89 -17.17 -19.58 16.66
C PRO A 89 -15.69 -19.43 17.01
N TYR A 90 -15.38 -18.58 17.98
CA TYR A 90 -14.01 -18.28 18.38
C TYR A 90 -13.21 -19.53 18.77
N HIS A 91 -13.86 -20.45 19.50
CA HIS A 91 -13.23 -21.70 19.97
C HIS A 91 -13.02 -22.74 18.85
N ASP A 92 -13.65 -22.57 17.68
CA ASP A 92 -13.46 -23.41 16.51
C ASP A 92 -12.57 -22.75 15.45
N SER A 93 -12.11 -21.52 15.73
CA SER A 93 -11.31 -20.75 14.78
C SER A 93 -9.86 -21.21 14.76
N VAL A 94 -9.34 -21.48 13.56
CA VAL A 94 -7.93 -21.76 13.29
C VAL A 94 -7.42 -20.72 12.30
N ILE A 95 -6.53 -19.85 12.78
CA ILE A 95 -5.96 -18.74 12.00
C ILE A 95 -4.62 -19.19 11.42
N TYR A 96 -4.43 -18.94 10.13
CA TYR A 96 -3.17 -19.19 9.44
C TYR A 96 -2.64 -17.87 8.89
N GLU A 97 -1.50 -17.41 9.39
CA GLU A 97 -0.85 -16.21 8.88
C GLU A 97 0.01 -16.54 7.66
N ALA A 98 -0.11 -15.76 6.59
CA ALA A 98 0.65 -15.96 5.37
C ALA A 98 1.02 -14.65 4.67
N HIS A 99 2.18 -14.68 4.01
CA HIS A 99 2.58 -13.62 3.07
C HIS A 99 2.01 -13.92 1.69
N VAL A 100 1.33 -12.95 1.06
CA VAL A 100 0.66 -13.13 -0.24
C VAL A 100 1.58 -13.75 -1.28
N ARG A 101 2.76 -13.17 -1.47
CA ARG A 101 3.74 -13.67 -2.44
C ARG A 101 4.36 -14.99 -2.01
N GLY A 102 4.76 -15.09 -0.73
CA GLY A 102 5.45 -16.27 -0.20
C GLY A 102 4.62 -17.54 -0.29
N MET A 103 3.33 -17.45 -0.05
CA MET A 103 2.42 -18.60 0.01
C MET A 103 2.37 -19.41 -1.29
N THR A 104 2.40 -18.74 -2.45
CA THR A 104 2.18 -19.42 -3.73
C THR A 104 3.31 -19.28 -4.74
N ASN A 105 4.33 -18.47 -4.47
CA ASN A 105 5.39 -18.15 -5.44
C ASN A 105 6.13 -19.40 -5.98
N LEU A 106 6.31 -20.41 -5.15
CA LEU A 106 6.97 -21.69 -5.50
C LEU A 106 5.97 -22.84 -5.64
N ASN A 107 4.67 -22.60 -5.50
CA ASN A 107 3.65 -23.64 -5.58
C ASN A 107 3.44 -24.07 -7.04
N LYS A 108 3.75 -25.35 -7.34
CA LYS A 108 3.66 -25.91 -8.70
C LYS A 108 2.22 -26.17 -9.14
N ASP A 109 1.27 -26.29 -8.20
CA ASP A 109 -0.14 -26.54 -8.48
C ASP A 109 -0.89 -25.24 -8.84
N VAL A 110 -0.22 -24.09 -8.68
CA VAL A 110 -0.74 -22.78 -9.10
C VAL A 110 -0.12 -22.42 -10.46
N PRO A 111 -0.93 -21.95 -11.44
CA PRO A 111 -0.40 -21.50 -12.73
C PRO A 111 0.68 -20.43 -12.58
N PRO A 112 1.80 -20.51 -13.33
CA PRO A 112 2.94 -19.59 -13.17
C PRO A 112 2.56 -18.10 -13.23
N GLN A 113 1.55 -17.75 -14.02
CA GLN A 113 1.13 -16.37 -14.28
C GLN A 113 0.49 -15.69 -13.06
N ILE A 114 -0.05 -16.48 -12.12
CA ILE A 114 -0.73 -15.98 -10.92
C ILE A 114 -0.01 -16.33 -9.63
N ARG A 115 1.14 -17.01 -9.69
CA ARG A 115 1.95 -17.30 -8.50
C ARG A 115 2.38 -16.01 -7.80
N GLY A 116 2.36 -16.01 -6.48
CA GLY A 116 2.74 -14.86 -5.68
C GLY A 116 1.77 -13.69 -5.73
N THR A 117 0.56 -13.88 -6.23
CA THR A 117 -0.50 -12.86 -6.32
C THR A 117 -1.73 -13.23 -5.50
N TYR A 118 -2.67 -12.30 -5.33
CA TYR A 118 -3.98 -12.56 -4.72
C TYR A 118 -4.77 -13.62 -5.49
N ALA A 119 -4.70 -13.60 -6.83
CA ALA A 119 -5.33 -14.62 -7.66
C ALA A 119 -4.73 -16.02 -7.41
N GLY A 120 -3.42 -16.09 -7.12
CA GLY A 120 -2.76 -17.32 -6.72
C GLY A 120 -3.26 -17.83 -5.37
N LEU A 121 -3.50 -16.97 -4.39
CA LEU A 121 -4.09 -17.35 -3.10
C LEU A 121 -5.52 -17.87 -3.27
N ALA A 122 -6.29 -17.28 -4.17
CA ALA A 122 -7.66 -17.70 -4.48
C ALA A 122 -7.73 -18.95 -5.38
N HIS A 123 -6.60 -19.51 -5.78
CA HIS A 123 -6.58 -20.72 -6.62
C HIS A 123 -7.15 -21.93 -5.86
N PRO A 124 -8.00 -22.76 -6.50
CA PRO A 124 -8.69 -23.89 -5.85
C PRO A 124 -7.73 -24.81 -5.06
N SER A 125 -6.55 -25.14 -5.60
CA SER A 125 -5.57 -26.00 -4.92
C SER A 125 -5.10 -25.42 -3.57
N VAL A 126 -4.98 -24.10 -3.46
CA VAL A 126 -4.59 -23.43 -2.21
C VAL A 126 -5.75 -23.47 -1.21
N ILE A 127 -6.96 -23.17 -1.67
CA ILE A 127 -8.15 -23.20 -0.83
C ILE A 127 -8.40 -24.62 -0.29
N GLU A 128 -8.29 -25.65 -1.14
CA GLU A 128 -8.45 -27.05 -0.74
C GLU A 128 -7.37 -27.47 0.27
N TYR A 129 -6.12 -27.04 0.07
CA TYR A 129 -5.04 -27.28 1.02
C TYR A 129 -5.32 -26.69 2.39
N LEU A 130 -5.74 -25.42 2.45
CA LEU A 130 -6.07 -24.73 3.70
C LEU A 130 -7.28 -25.38 4.40
N LYS A 131 -8.32 -25.73 3.64
CA LYS A 131 -9.49 -26.47 4.17
C LYS A 131 -9.09 -27.83 4.73
N LYS A 132 -8.21 -28.57 4.05
CA LYS A 132 -7.72 -29.86 4.52
C LYS A 132 -6.93 -29.77 5.82
N LEU A 133 -6.24 -28.63 6.04
CA LEU A 133 -5.56 -28.33 7.30
C LEU A 133 -6.53 -27.91 8.41
N GLY A 134 -7.80 -27.67 8.11
CA GLY A 134 -8.78 -27.17 9.07
C GLY A 134 -8.71 -25.65 9.31
N ILE A 135 -8.08 -24.91 8.42
CA ILE A 135 -7.96 -23.44 8.53
C ILE A 135 -9.32 -22.80 8.30
N THR A 136 -9.74 -21.92 9.19
CA THR A 136 -11.00 -21.19 9.14
C THR A 136 -10.83 -19.72 8.77
N ALA A 137 -9.64 -19.16 9.02
CA ALA A 137 -9.30 -17.78 8.68
C ALA A 137 -7.87 -17.68 8.16
N LEU A 138 -7.67 -17.00 7.04
CA LEU A 138 -6.36 -16.66 6.51
C LEU A 138 -6.06 -15.20 6.89
N GLU A 139 -5.04 -15.01 7.72
CA GLU A 139 -4.51 -13.70 8.07
C GLU A 139 -3.37 -13.34 7.12
N LEU A 140 -3.53 -12.25 6.40
CA LEU A 140 -2.49 -11.82 5.45
C LEU A 140 -1.53 -10.83 6.11
N MET A 141 -0.22 -11.08 5.98
CA MET A 141 0.81 -10.08 6.24
C MET A 141 0.51 -8.82 5.42
N PRO A 142 1.17 -7.66 5.68
CA PRO A 142 0.72 -6.37 5.16
C PRO A 142 0.31 -6.38 3.69
N ILE A 143 -0.91 -5.91 3.42
CA ILE A 143 -1.51 -5.84 2.09
C ILE A 143 -1.74 -4.40 1.62
N HIS A 144 -1.51 -3.42 2.50
CA HIS A 144 -1.64 -2.01 2.18
C HIS A 144 -0.44 -1.51 1.37
N GLN A 145 -0.62 -0.37 0.71
CA GLN A 145 0.47 0.27 -0.01
C GLN A 145 1.62 0.62 0.93
N PHE A 146 2.83 0.29 0.54
CA PHE A 146 4.05 0.54 1.30
C PHE A 146 5.12 1.20 0.43
N VAL A 147 6.12 1.78 1.05
CA VAL A 147 7.29 2.36 0.39
C VAL A 147 8.52 1.49 0.62
N ASN A 148 9.45 1.53 -0.33
CA ASN A 148 10.75 0.88 -0.16
C ASN A 148 11.67 1.79 0.66
N ASP A 149 12.42 1.17 1.57
CA ASP A 149 13.46 1.86 2.32
C ASP A 149 14.61 2.29 1.39
N SER A 150 15.18 3.48 1.60
CA SER A 150 16.23 4.04 0.75
C SER A 150 17.43 3.11 0.62
N PHE A 151 17.89 2.51 1.72
CA PHE A 151 19.01 1.58 1.71
C PHE A 151 18.76 0.30 0.89
N LEU A 152 17.50 -0.11 0.70
CA LEU A 152 17.13 -1.21 -0.18
C LEU A 152 17.16 -0.76 -1.64
N GLN A 153 16.61 0.43 -1.93
CA GLN A 153 16.62 1.01 -3.27
C GLN A 153 18.05 1.21 -3.81
N GLU A 154 18.97 1.71 -2.98
CA GLU A 154 20.38 1.85 -3.31
C GLU A 154 21.07 0.54 -3.72
N LYS A 155 20.54 -0.60 -3.22
CA LYS A 155 21.01 -1.95 -3.55
C LYS A 155 20.22 -2.63 -4.67
N GLY A 156 19.29 -1.92 -5.30
CA GLY A 156 18.38 -2.49 -6.30
C GLY A 156 17.40 -3.54 -5.73
N LEU A 157 17.14 -3.49 -4.42
CA LEU A 157 16.23 -4.38 -3.71
C LEU A 157 14.91 -3.68 -3.41
N SER A 158 13.89 -4.46 -3.06
CA SER A 158 12.58 -3.96 -2.61
C SER A 158 12.22 -4.53 -1.24
N ASN A 159 11.38 -3.81 -0.51
CA ASN A 159 10.80 -4.30 0.73
C ASN A 159 9.91 -5.50 0.42
N TYR A 160 10.26 -6.67 0.93
CA TYR A 160 9.52 -7.91 0.70
C TYR A 160 8.30 -8.02 1.61
N TRP A 161 8.43 -7.59 2.87
CA TRP A 161 7.42 -7.83 3.90
C TRP A 161 6.26 -6.83 3.88
N GLY A 162 6.49 -5.61 3.37
CA GLY A 162 5.46 -4.59 3.24
C GLY A 162 5.10 -3.85 4.54
N TYR A 163 5.92 -3.93 5.59
CA TYR A 163 5.63 -3.26 6.87
C TYR A 163 5.88 -1.75 6.89
N ASN A 164 6.41 -1.16 5.82
CA ASN A 164 6.58 0.28 5.68
C ASN A 164 5.36 0.92 5.02
N THR A 165 4.20 0.70 5.62
CA THR A 165 2.89 1.12 5.12
C THR A 165 2.73 2.64 5.15
N ILE A 166 2.23 3.24 4.07
CA ILE A 166 1.96 4.68 3.98
C ILE A 166 0.51 5.05 4.33
N GLY A 167 -0.39 4.09 4.39
CA GLY A 167 -1.78 4.29 4.76
C GLY A 167 -2.53 2.97 4.91
N PHE A 168 -3.51 2.96 5.79
CA PHE A 168 -4.30 1.76 6.14
C PHE A 168 -5.75 1.83 5.61
N PHE A 169 -6.02 2.62 4.59
CA PHE A 169 -7.34 2.83 4.01
C PHE A 169 -7.60 1.94 2.82
#